data_82ccd9d1038ba38e40d599b0f14c780a
#
_entry.id   82ccd9d1038ba38e40d599b0f14c780a
#
_cell.length_a   1.000
_cell.length_b   1.000
_cell.length_c   1.000
_cell.angle_alpha   90.00
_cell.angle_beta   90.00
_cell.angle_gamma   90.00
#
_symmetry.space_group_name_H-M   'P 1'
#
loop_
_entity.id
_entity.type
_entity.pdbx_description
1 polymer ?
#
loop_
_entity_poly.entity_id
_entity_poly.type
_entity_poly.pdbx_seq_one_letter_code
_entity_poly.pdbx_strand_id
1 'polypeptide(L)'
;NFHLGIAIRNVGSPMRFGGEGLSTQLTSPENTALTYDVRLSNFELPSLLHLGLSYDFIFSNLLTVSPVANFTSNSFGRDVIGAGAELTIKDIFGVRASYVYEIGDAAGAGDGAYTGLGAGVSINIPMDKKGNNILAVDYGYRPTNPFSGTHNIGLGLNF
;
A
#
# COMPACT_ATOMS: atom_id res chain seq x y z
N ASN A 1 7.53 14.28 18.10
CA ASN A 1 7.94 14.65 16.73
C ASN A 1 6.77 14.42 15.78
N PHE A 2 6.56 15.37 14.84
CA PHE A 2 5.50 15.28 13.83
C PHE A 2 6.11 14.87 12.49
N HIS A 3 5.48 13.93 11.81
CA HIS A 3 5.88 13.45 10.48
C HIS A 3 4.71 13.52 9.51
N LEU A 4 4.96 14.08 8.34
CA LEU A 4 4.01 14.15 7.23
C LEU A 4 4.65 13.50 6.01
N GLY A 5 3.93 12.60 5.38
CA GLY A 5 4.34 11.96 4.13
C GLY A 5 3.30 12.17 3.04
N ILE A 6 3.75 12.54 1.84
CA ILE A 6 2.92 12.64 0.65
C ILE A 6 3.59 11.85 -0.47
N ALA A 7 2.85 10.95 -1.10
CA ALA A 7 3.34 10.21 -2.26
C ALA A 7 2.26 10.12 -3.34
N ILE A 8 2.65 10.41 -4.57
CA ILE A 8 1.78 10.28 -5.74
C ILE A 8 2.37 9.21 -6.64
N ARG A 9 1.53 8.30 -7.12
CA ARG A 9 1.94 7.20 -8.00
C ARG A 9 1.09 7.17 -9.26
N ASN A 10 1.64 6.61 -10.33
CA ASN A 10 0.96 6.37 -11.61
C ASN A 10 0.39 7.66 -12.24
N VAL A 11 1.08 8.78 -12.09
CA VAL A 11 0.73 10.03 -12.75
C VAL A 11 1.47 10.11 -14.08
N GLY A 12 0.72 10.19 -15.17
CA GLY A 12 1.30 10.25 -16.52
C GLY A 12 0.26 10.62 -17.57
N SER A 13 0.72 10.81 -18.80
CA SER A 13 -0.17 10.99 -19.94
C SER A 13 -0.93 9.70 -20.24
N PRO A 14 -2.15 9.78 -20.80
CA PRO A 14 -2.86 8.60 -21.28
C PRO A 14 -1.99 7.76 -22.22
N MET A 15 -2.06 6.46 -22.07
CA MET A 15 -1.33 5.50 -22.89
C MET A 15 -2.22 4.99 -24.02
N ARG A 16 -1.59 4.60 -25.12
CA ARG A 16 -2.27 4.02 -26.27
C ARG A 16 -1.41 2.92 -26.86
N PHE A 17 -2.03 1.80 -27.17
CA PHE A 17 -1.38 0.79 -27.99
C PHE A 17 -1.34 1.23 -29.45
N GLY A 18 -0.24 0.99 -30.12
CA GLY A 18 -0.03 1.26 -31.53
C GLY A 18 0.96 0.27 -32.13
N GLY A 19 0.96 0.14 -33.43
CA GLY A 19 1.90 -0.71 -34.16
C GLY A 19 1.23 -1.55 -35.24
N GLU A 20 2.04 -2.11 -36.14
CA GLU A 20 1.59 -2.88 -37.30
C GLU A 20 0.80 -4.16 -36.92
N GLY A 21 1.01 -4.70 -35.72
CA GLY A 21 0.24 -5.84 -35.20
C GLY A 21 -1.26 -5.56 -34.98
N LEU A 22 -1.69 -4.32 -35.06
CA LEU A 22 -3.08 -3.89 -34.91
C LEU A 22 -3.79 -3.69 -36.27
N SER A 23 -3.09 -3.86 -37.38
CA SER A 23 -3.67 -3.84 -38.72
C SER A 23 -4.13 -5.23 -39.13
N THR A 24 -5.27 -5.29 -39.79
CA THR A 24 -5.81 -6.52 -40.38
C THR A 24 -6.17 -6.28 -41.85
N GLN A 25 -5.91 -7.27 -42.71
CA GLN A 25 -6.33 -7.23 -44.07
C GLN A 25 -7.70 -7.90 -44.23
N LEU A 26 -8.62 -7.18 -44.85
CA LEU A 26 -9.94 -7.69 -45.23
C LEU A 26 -10.09 -7.55 -46.73
N THR A 27 -10.68 -8.55 -47.37
CA THR A 27 -11.00 -8.51 -48.80
C THR A 27 -12.37 -7.87 -48.98
N SER A 28 -12.41 -6.81 -49.77
CA SER A 28 -13.65 -6.14 -50.20
C SER A 28 -14.50 -7.08 -51.08
N PRO A 29 -15.83 -6.88 -51.16
CA PRO A 29 -16.69 -7.60 -52.13
C PRO A 29 -16.22 -7.52 -53.58
N GLU A 30 -15.42 -6.51 -53.92
CA GLU A 30 -14.80 -6.30 -55.22
C GLU A 30 -13.46 -7.01 -55.38
N ASN A 31 -13.13 -7.95 -54.48
CA ASN A 31 -11.91 -8.73 -54.45
C ASN A 31 -10.61 -7.90 -54.30
N THR A 32 -10.72 -6.72 -53.64
CA THR A 32 -9.57 -5.84 -53.34
C THR A 32 -9.17 -6.02 -51.87
N ALA A 33 -7.88 -6.29 -51.61
CA ALA A 33 -7.37 -6.37 -50.25
C ALA A 33 -7.21 -4.96 -49.66
N LEU A 34 -7.90 -4.69 -48.56
CA LEU A 34 -7.85 -3.43 -47.85
C LEU A 34 -7.23 -3.68 -46.44
N THR A 35 -6.31 -2.82 -46.06
CA THR A 35 -5.74 -2.85 -44.71
C THR A 35 -6.52 -1.91 -43.79
N TYR A 36 -7.03 -2.45 -42.70
CA TYR A 36 -7.75 -1.70 -41.68
C TYR A 36 -6.93 -1.63 -40.43
N ASP A 37 -6.75 -0.44 -39.90
CA ASP A 37 -6.13 -0.24 -38.58
C ASP A 37 -7.20 -0.23 -37.51
N VAL A 38 -6.99 -1.07 -36.46
CA VAL A 38 -7.86 -1.08 -35.30
C VAL A 38 -7.57 0.15 -34.47
N ARG A 39 -8.57 1.02 -34.30
CA ARG A 39 -8.46 2.17 -33.40
C ARG A 39 -8.69 1.70 -31.98
N LEU A 40 -7.62 1.73 -31.16
CA LEU A 40 -7.72 1.48 -29.74
C LEU A 40 -7.95 2.79 -28.98
N SER A 41 -8.79 2.71 -27.94
CA SER A 41 -9.01 3.83 -27.04
C SER A 41 -7.75 4.09 -26.20
N ASN A 42 -7.56 5.36 -25.84
CA ASN A 42 -6.57 5.71 -24.85
C ASN A 42 -7.02 5.14 -23.49
N PHE A 43 -6.07 4.71 -22.68
CA PHE A 43 -6.31 4.31 -21.30
C PHE A 43 -5.42 5.12 -20.36
N GLU A 44 -5.96 5.45 -19.21
CA GLU A 44 -5.26 6.17 -18.16
C GLU A 44 -4.71 5.19 -17.13
N LEU A 45 -3.58 5.54 -16.52
CA LEU A 45 -3.05 4.78 -15.40
C LEU A 45 -3.87 5.10 -14.14
N PRO A 46 -4.19 4.09 -13.30
CA PRO A 46 -4.87 4.34 -12.03
C PRO A 46 -3.96 5.14 -11.09
N SER A 47 -4.18 6.45 -11.02
CA SER A 47 -3.40 7.32 -10.16
C SER A 47 -3.77 7.12 -8.68
N LEU A 48 -2.76 7.17 -7.82
CA LEU A 48 -2.89 7.00 -6.38
C LEU A 48 -2.22 8.19 -5.67
N LEU A 49 -2.97 8.81 -4.74
CA LEU A 49 -2.44 9.80 -3.82
C LEU A 49 -2.43 9.19 -2.41
N HIS A 50 -1.26 9.13 -1.79
CA HIS A 50 -1.10 8.70 -0.40
C HIS A 50 -0.72 9.89 0.46
N LEU A 51 -1.48 10.11 1.53
CA LEU A 51 -1.19 11.07 2.57
C LEU A 51 -0.98 10.30 3.88
N GLY A 52 0.11 10.55 4.56
CA GLY A 52 0.42 9.91 5.84
C GLY A 52 0.79 10.94 6.90
N LEU A 53 0.29 10.75 8.10
CA LEU A 53 0.54 11.56 9.27
C LEU A 53 0.96 10.66 10.43
N SER A 54 2.00 11.05 11.17
CA SER A 54 2.30 10.43 12.45
C SER A 54 2.85 11.44 13.44
N TYR A 55 2.70 11.13 14.71
CA TYR A 55 3.22 11.95 15.80
C TYR A 55 3.78 11.08 16.92
N ASP A 56 5.05 11.31 17.29
CA ASP A 56 5.69 10.56 18.36
C ASP A 56 5.53 11.26 19.71
N PHE A 57 4.76 10.65 20.59
CA PHE A 57 4.65 11.02 22.00
C PHE A 57 5.70 10.28 22.81
N ILE A 58 6.74 10.96 23.23
CA ILE A 58 7.80 10.40 24.05
C ILE A 58 7.43 10.65 25.51
N PHE A 59 6.93 9.61 26.20
CA PHE A 59 6.54 9.72 27.62
C PHE A 59 7.74 9.58 28.55
N SER A 60 8.74 8.80 28.15
CA SER A 60 10.00 8.65 28.87
C SER A 60 11.04 8.04 27.93
N ASN A 61 12.29 7.95 28.36
CA ASN A 61 13.34 7.21 27.62
C ASN A 61 13.01 5.71 27.45
N LEU A 62 11.88 5.26 28.00
CA LEU A 62 11.48 3.85 27.98
C LEU A 62 10.25 3.60 27.12
N LEU A 63 9.45 4.64 26.82
CA LEU A 63 8.13 4.47 26.20
C LEU A 63 7.84 5.58 25.21
N THR A 64 7.62 5.19 23.97
CA THR A 64 7.14 6.06 22.89
C THR A 64 5.83 5.51 22.35
N VAL A 65 4.85 6.37 22.14
CA VAL A 65 3.57 6.05 21.49
C VAL A 65 3.44 6.88 20.23
N SER A 66 3.29 6.22 19.11
CA SER A 66 3.19 6.87 17.80
C SER A 66 1.85 6.56 17.13
N PRO A 67 0.82 7.39 17.30
CA PRO A 67 -0.38 7.33 16.48
C PRO A 67 -0.03 7.66 15.03
N VAL A 68 -0.68 6.93 14.11
CA VAL A 68 -0.49 7.05 12.67
C VAL A 68 -1.85 7.14 12.00
N ALA A 69 -1.99 8.01 11.03
CA ALA A 69 -3.15 8.08 10.16
C ALA A 69 -2.68 8.14 8.70
N ASN A 70 -3.40 7.47 7.82
CA ASN A 70 -3.15 7.55 6.38
C ASN A 70 -4.47 7.69 5.61
N PHE A 71 -4.38 8.36 4.47
CA PHE A 71 -5.44 8.47 3.50
C PHE A 71 -4.88 8.12 2.13
N THR A 72 -5.58 7.27 1.40
CA THR A 72 -5.23 6.91 0.03
C THR A 72 -6.41 7.24 -0.86
N SER A 73 -6.23 8.18 -1.79
CA SER A 73 -7.21 8.42 -2.86
C SER A 73 -6.84 7.59 -4.08
N ASN A 74 -7.83 6.88 -4.61
CA ASN A 74 -7.68 5.98 -5.75
C ASN A 74 -8.61 6.42 -6.87
N SER A 75 -8.07 6.88 -8.01
CA SER A 75 -8.87 7.40 -9.12
C SER A 75 -9.76 6.36 -9.82
N PHE A 76 -9.48 5.07 -9.68
CA PHE A 76 -10.25 3.97 -10.29
C PHE A 76 -10.93 3.05 -9.28
N GLY A 77 -10.79 3.34 -8.00
CA GLY A 77 -11.35 2.52 -6.93
C GLY A 77 -11.91 3.37 -5.80
N ARG A 78 -12.12 2.75 -4.66
CA ARG A 78 -12.58 3.44 -3.46
C ARG A 78 -11.40 4.09 -2.74
N ASP A 79 -11.65 5.23 -2.14
CA ASP A 79 -10.70 5.88 -1.25
C ASP A 79 -10.60 5.09 0.07
N VAL A 80 -9.42 5.11 0.66
CA VAL A 80 -9.10 4.31 1.85
C VAL A 80 -8.57 5.22 2.95
N ILE A 81 -9.11 5.06 4.16
CA ILE A 81 -8.59 5.70 5.37
C ILE A 81 -8.03 4.62 6.28
N GLY A 82 -6.84 4.85 6.79
CA GLY A 82 -6.22 3.99 7.80
C GLY A 82 -5.87 4.78 9.05
N ALA A 83 -6.03 4.17 10.21
CA ALA A 83 -5.54 4.69 11.47
C ALA A 83 -4.90 3.57 12.28
N GLY A 84 -3.87 3.90 13.04
CA GLY A 84 -3.17 2.93 13.86
C GLY A 84 -2.35 3.60 14.96
N ALA A 85 -1.76 2.78 15.78
CA ALA A 85 -0.80 3.23 16.78
C ALA A 85 0.30 2.19 16.94
N GLU A 86 1.49 2.68 17.20
CA GLU A 86 2.65 1.89 17.59
C GLU A 86 3.09 2.28 19.00
N LEU A 87 3.37 1.28 19.80
CA LEU A 87 3.93 1.41 21.14
C LEU A 87 5.35 0.85 21.10
N THR A 88 6.36 1.68 21.32
CA THR A 88 7.76 1.27 21.35
C THR A 88 8.31 1.33 22.78
N ILE A 89 8.89 0.23 23.25
CA ILE A 89 9.45 0.09 24.60
C ILE A 89 10.96 -0.07 24.47
N LYS A 90 11.71 0.84 25.09
CA LYS A 90 13.19 0.87 25.13
C LYS A 90 13.84 0.81 23.74
N ASP A 91 13.14 1.23 22.70
CA ASP A 91 13.56 1.11 21.29
C ASP A 91 13.87 -0.34 20.87
N ILE A 92 13.52 -1.33 21.70
CA ILE A 92 13.74 -2.75 21.47
C ILE A 92 12.47 -3.45 21.05
N PHE A 93 11.37 -3.23 21.76
CA PHE A 93 10.10 -3.90 21.49
C PHE A 93 9.08 -2.91 20.92
N GLY A 94 8.51 -3.25 19.79
CA GLY A 94 7.39 -2.53 19.18
C GLY A 94 6.14 -3.41 19.12
N VAL A 95 4.99 -2.83 19.46
CA VAL A 95 3.67 -3.44 19.27
C VAL A 95 2.84 -2.44 18.48
N ARG A 96 2.21 -2.90 17.39
CA ARG A 96 1.41 -2.04 16.52
C ARG A 96 0.05 -2.66 16.25
N ALA A 97 -0.95 -1.79 16.17
CA ALA A 97 -2.29 -2.15 15.74
C ALA A 97 -2.83 -1.08 14.79
N SER A 98 -3.59 -1.50 13.80
CA SER A 98 -4.14 -0.61 12.79
C SER A 98 -5.50 -1.08 12.32
N TYR A 99 -6.28 -0.13 11.82
CA TYR A 99 -7.53 -0.40 11.13
C TYR A 99 -7.57 0.39 9.83
N VAL A 100 -8.00 -0.26 8.76
CA VAL A 100 -8.13 0.31 7.42
C VAL A 100 -9.59 0.19 7.00
N TYR A 101 -10.17 1.31 6.55
CA TYR A 101 -11.56 1.41 6.11
C TYR A 101 -11.62 1.93 4.67
N GLU A 102 -12.38 1.26 3.81
CA GLU A 102 -12.69 1.72 2.45
C GLU A 102 -13.94 2.59 2.46
N ILE A 103 -13.84 3.82 1.95
CA ILE A 103 -14.95 4.78 1.92
C ILE A 103 -15.99 4.33 0.91
N GLY A 104 -17.26 4.25 1.35
CA GLY A 104 -18.37 3.80 0.50
C GLY A 104 -18.64 2.30 0.57
N ASP A 105 -18.00 1.59 1.47
CA ASP A 105 -18.41 0.23 1.83
C ASP A 105 -19.65 0.31 2.74
N ALA A 106 -20.82 0.07 2.15
CA ALA A 106 -22.12 0.25 2.82
C ALA A 106 -22.40 -0.75 3.95
N ALA A 107 -21.56 -1.75 4.12
CA ALA A 107 -21.86 -2.86 5.02
C ALA A 107 -20.89 -3.02 6.19
N GLY A 108 -19.74 -2.35 6.21
CA GLY A 108 -18.72 -2.60 7.23
C GLY A 108 -18.24 -4.08 7.28
N ALA A 109 -18.77 -4.90 6.41
CA ALA A 109 -18.43 -6.29 6.22
C ALA A 109 -17.72 -6.39 4.87
N GLY A 110 -16.45 -5.95 4.85
CA GLY A 110 -15.59 -5.98 3.70
C GLY A 110 -15.97 -6.95 2.59
N ASP A 111 -16.48 -6.41 1.50
CA ASP A 111 -16.50 -7.12 0.21
C ASP A 111 -15.04 -7.40 -0.24
N GLY A 112 -14.08 -6.82 0.46
CA GLY A 112 -12.66 -7.04 0.30
C GLY A 112 -12.15 -8.29 1.04
N ALA A 113 -11.08 -8.86 0.52
CA ALA A 113 -10.42 -10.00 1.15
C ALA A 113 -9.88 -9.71 2.57
N TYR A 114 -9.73 -8.44 2.95
CA TYR A 114 -9.20 -8.00 4.25
C TYR A 114 -10.31 -7.38 5.11
N THR A 115 -10.33 -7.74 6.40
CA THR A 115 -11.30 -7.22 7.38
C THR A 115 -10.99 -5.80 7.87
N GLY A 116 -9.92 -5.19 7.38
CA GLY A 116 -9.43 -3.88 7.80
C GLY A 116 -8.50 -3.89 9.01
N LEU A 117 -8.58 -4.88 9.89
CA LEU A 117 -7.71 -5.01 11.05
C LEU A 117 -6.29 -5.41 10.65
N GLY A 118 -5.30 -4.91 11.38
CA GLY A 118 -3.90 -5.31 11.31
C GLY A 118 -3.24 -5.22 12.67
N ALA A 119 -2.39 -6.17 12.97
CA ALA A 119 -1.59 -6.18 14.20
C ALA A 119 -0.15 -6.64 13.88
N GLY A 120 0.81 -6.17 14.65
CA GLY A 120 2.19 -6.55 14.45
C GLY A 120 3.03 -6.33 15.69
N VAL A 121 4.16 -7.02 15.71
CA VAL A 121 5.19 -6.86 16.72
C VAL A 121 6.55 -6.73 16.05
N SER A 122 7.43 -5.99 16.66
CA SER A 122 8.82 -5.82 16.21
C SER A 122 9.78 -5.98 17.37
N ILE A 123 10.96 -6.53 17.08
CA ILE A 123 12.06 -6.67 18.03
C ILE A 123 13.32 -6.14 17.36
N ASN A 124 13.92 -5.12 17.97
CA ASN A 124 15.17 -4.52 17.53
C ASN A 124 16.28 -5.01 18.44
N ILE A 125 17.14 -5.85 17.94
CA ILE A 125 18.25 -6.46 18.70
C ILE A 125 19.54 -5.69 18.40
N PRO A 126 20.11 -4.93 19.34
CA PRO A 126 21.40 -4.30 19.13
C PRO A 126 22.49 -5.37 19.07
N MET A 127 23.19 -5.44 17.93
CA MET A 127 24.26 -6.42 17.70
C MET A 127 25.62 -5.94 18.21
N ASP A 128 25.77 -4.64 18.45
CA ASP A 128 26.99 -4.05 18.97
C ASP A 128 26.73 -3.31 20.29
N LYS A 129 27.74 -3.30 21.20
CA LYS A 129 27.68 -2.56 22.47
C LYS A 129 27.49 -1.05 22.31
N LYS A 130 27.77 -0.51 21.12
CA LYS A 130 27.57 0.90 20.78
C LYS A 130 26.18 1.19 20.19
N GLY A 131 25.39 0.15 19.89
CA GLY A 131 24.04 0.29 19.32
C GLY A 131 24.01 0.75 17.85
N ASN A 132 25.14 0.74 17.14
CA ASN A 132 25.20 1.16 15.74
C ASN A 132 24.61 0.12 14.78
N ASN A 133 24.71 -1.16 15.12
CA ASN A 133 24.20 -2.26 14.32
C ASN A 133 22.96 -2.84 14.99
N ILE A 134 21.83 -2.80 14.31
CA ILE A 134 20.54 -3.29 14.83
C ILE A 134 20.00 -4.36 13.87
N LEU A 135 19.68 -5.53 14.41
CA LEU A 135 18.89 -6.54 13.75
C LEU A 135 17.41 -6.33 14.12
N ALA A 136 16.60 -5.93 13.17
CA ALA A 136 15.17 -5.81 13.32
C ALA A 136 14.47 -7.09 12.85
N VAL A 137 13.58 -7.62 13.66
CA VAL A 137 12.70 -8.73 13.34
C VAL A 137 11.27 -8.25 13.48
N ASP A 138 10.51 -8.30 12.39
CA ASP A 138 9.13 -7.85 12.33
C ASP A 138 8.19 -9.01 12.07
N TYR A 139 7.08 -9.04 12.76
CA TYR A 139 5.97 -9.92 12.47
C TYR A 139 4.68 -9.11 12.35
N GLY A 140 3.90 -9.38 11.31
CA GLY A 140 2.62 -8.74 11.07
C GLY A 140 1.56 -9.75 10.70
N TYR A 141 0.35 -9.56 11.21
CA TYR A 141 -0.83 -10.35 10.92
C TYR A 141 -1.96 -9.44 10.42
N ARG A 142 -2.64 -9.89 9.36
CA ARG A 142 -3.85 -9.25 8.82
C ARG A 142 -4.90 -10.33 8.58
N PRO A 143 -6.02 -10.31 9.30
CA PRO A 143 -7.12 -11.23 9.06
C PRO A 143 -7.75 -11.00 7.68
N THR A 144 -8.14 -12.09 7.05
CA THR A 144 -8.80 -12.11 5.74
C THR A 144 -10.08 -12.93 5.80
N ASN A 145 -11.03 -12.63 4.94
CA ASN A 145 -12.27 -13.40 4.77
C ASN A 145 -12.29 -13.94 3.31
N PRO A 146 -12.54 -15.24 3.09
CA PRO A 146 -12.88 -16.34 4.02
C PRO A 146 -11.67 -17.07 4.64
N PHE A 147 -10.45 -16.64 4.38
CA PHE A 147 -9.23 -17.31 4.85
C PHE A 147 -8.81 -16.84 6.26
N SER A 148 -7.92 -17.62 6.90
CA SER A 148 -7.48 -17.34 8.28
C SER A 148 -6.62 -16.09 8.45
N GLY A 149 -6.23 -15.42 7.37
CA GLY A 149 -5.38 -14.23 7.39
C GLY A 149 -4.01 -14.43 6.75
N THR A 150 -3.27 -13.35 6.65
CA THR A 150 -1.91 -13.32 6.11
C THR A 150 -0.91 -13.04 7.22
N HIS A 151 0.19 -13.79 7.21
CA HIS A 151 1.32 -13.64 8.12
C HIS A 151 2.52 -13.10 7.34
N ASN A 152 3.11 -12.03 7.85
CA ASN A 152 4.28 -11.39 7.24
C ASN A 152 5.42 -11.40 8.24
N ILE A 153 6.60 -11.85 7.81
CA ILE A 153 7.83 -11.82 8.60
C ILE A 153 8.84 -10.97 7.85
N GLY A 154 9.39 -9.98 8.52
CA GLY A 154 10.42 -9.09 8.01
C GLY A 154 11.70 -9.22 8.80
N LEU A 155 12.84 -9.12 8.11
CA LEU A 155 14.17 -9.02 8.70
C LEU A 155 14.84 -7.77 8.14
N GLY A 156 15.37 -6.93 9.01
CA GLY A 156 16.10 -5.72 8.67
C GLY A 156 17.45 -5.68 9.37
N LEU A 157 18.48 -5.23 8.64
CA LEU A 157 19.80 -4.94 9.21
C LEU A 157 20.08 -3.46 9.00
N ASN A 158 20.40 -2.78 10.07
CA ASN A 158 20.81 -1.37 10.07
C ASN A 158 22.26 -1.30 10.56
N PHE A 159 23.12 -0.59 9.78
CA PHE A 159 24.57 -0.48 10.05
C PHE A 159 24.94 0.96 10.35
#